data_3bb3ab495300f3c24acd5b5e1f7cb2a8
#
_entry.id   3bb3ab495300f3c24acd5b5e1f7cb2a8
#
_cell.length_a   1.000
_cell.length_b   1.000
_cell.length_c   1.000
_cell.angle_alpha   90.00
_cell.angle_beta   90.00
_cell.angle_gamma   90.00
#
_symmetry.space_group_name_H-M   'P 1'
#
loop_
_entity.id
_entity.type
_entity.pdbx_description
1 polymer ?
#
loop_
_entity_poly.entity_id
_entity_poly.type
_entity_poly.pdbx_seq_one_letter_code
_entity_poly.pdbx_strand_id
1 'polypeptide(L)'
;MIRRTLLAVSLLLWVAAASAQTGSPNGDLTSTRPNAGGAPDEITVLVGLLDIAGIDNREQLFKVDIFVEVEWRDPRLAVGDDATEDLRTFAVGEIWSPRLLVVNDRGLDVLLPQVATVDRQGNVIARQRLAGPLAVDLELRDFPFDTQRLPIEVVSYQYDPSEIVFSGDSELVARLDDLSGEGWTYTALEPEPMVYRLKDDGRGGSGITFALIAERKAAYYIFTLALPMTLILFLAWMSHWLPVHVIPPRMGMASATVFSLIAFGVSFRLSLPKIAYLTDADRFVLYATLLVLVSLAVAVATSRWASTDREEVAELLARRARIAFPFFYGLIVLLTFTT
;
A
#
# COMPACT_ATOMS: atom_id res chain seq x y z
N MET A 1 45.55 45.75 -34.94
CA MET A 1 44.52 45.99 -36.00
C MET A 1 43.15 45.83 -35.37
N ILE A 2 42.52 46.96 -35.20
CA ILE A 2 41.26 47.18 -34.48
C ILE A 2 40.11 47.03 -35.47
N ARG A 3 39.11 46.22 -35.17
CA ARG A 3 37.81 46.33 -35.81
C ARG A 3 36.70 46.38 -34.75
N ARG A 4 36.20 47.59 -34.61
CA ARG A 4 34.95 47.91 -33.89
C ARG A 4 33.77 47.40 -34.70
N THR A 5 32.83 46.65 -34.11
CA THR A 5 31.53 46.41 -34.67
C THR A 5 30.48 47.00 -33.74
N LEU A 6 29.66 47.84 -34.31
CA LEU A 6 28.56 48.61 -33.75
C LEU A 6 27.41 47.66 -33.30
N LEU A 7 26.95 47.80 -32.07
CA LEU A 7 25.71 47.28 -31.56
C LEU A 7 24.55 48.22 -31.94
N ALA A 8 23.65 47.70 -32.80
CA ALA A 8 22.37 48.34 -33.07
C ALA A 8 21.38 47.92 -31.95
N VAL A 9 20.96 48.89 -31.15
CA VAL A 9 19.89 48.74 -30.16
C VAL A 9 18.56 48.99 -30.87
N SER A 10 17.78 47.95 -31.15
CA SER A 10 16.39 48.06 -31.58
C SER A 10 15.46 48.12 -30.39
N LEU A 11 14.95 49.32 -30.14
CA LEU A 11 13.88 49.59 -29.16
C LEU A 11 12.56 49.03 -29.71
N LEU A 12 12.11 47.89 -29.21
CA LEU A 12 10.76 47.36 -29.43
C LEU A 12 9.79 48.01 -28.45
N LEU A 13 9.00 48.96 -28.90
CA LEU A 13 7.85 49.51 -28.22
C LEU A 13 6.80 48.38 -28.06
N TRP A 14 6.63 47.90 -26.86
CA TRP A 14 5.48 47.06 -26.47
C TRP A 14 4.27 47.99 -26.25
N VAL A 15 3.35 48.01 -27.22
CA VAL A 15 2.02 48.57 -27.07
C VAL A 15 1.24 47.56 -26.21
N ALA A 16 1.04 47.85 -24.93
CA ALA A 16 0.10 47.16 -24.08
C ALA A 16 -1.31 47.46 -24.57
N ALA A 17 -1.91 46.56 -25.32
CA ALA A 17 -3.35 46.55 -25.52
C ALA A 17 -4.01 46.17 -24.19
N ALA A 18 -4.53 47.17 -23.48
CA ALA A 18 -5.45 46.93 -22.37
C ALA A 18 -6.73 46.33 -22.95
N SER A 19 -6.85 45.04 -22.94
CA SER A 19 -8.12 44.33 -23.15
C SER A 19 -9.00 44.67 -21.96
N ALA A 20 -9.97 45.60 -22.15
CA ALA A 20 -11.05 45.77 -21.21
C ALA A 20 -11.78 44.41 -21.09
N GLN A 21 -11.60 43.74 -20.00
CA GLN A 21 -12.45 42.61 -19.61
C GLN A 21 -13.84 43.20 -19.35
N THR A 22 -14.73 43.09 -20.34
CA THR A 22 -16.15 43.22 -20.12
C THR A 22 -16.56 42.04 -19.25
N GLY A 23 -16.63 42.26 -17.95
CA GLY A 23 -17.17 41.29 -17.01
C GLY A 23 -18.56 40.87 -17.47
N SER A 24 -18.72 39.62 -17.83
CA SER A 24 -20.02 39.00 -18.08
C SER A 24 -20.86 39.14 -16.80
N PRO A 25 -22.15 39.49 -16.90
CA PRO A 25 -22.99 39.60 -15.70
C PRO A 25 -23.27 38.27 -15.00
N ASN A 26 -22.91 37.14 -15.61
CA ASN A 26 -22.86 35.81 -14.99
C ASN A 26 -21.47 35.65 -14.43
N GLY A 27 -21.33 35.66 -13.08
CA GLY A 27 -20.05 35.41 -12.40
C GLY A 27 -19.33 34.21 -13.02
N ASP A 28 -18.00 34.31 -13.04
CA ASP A 28 -17.14 33.30 -13.64
C ASP A 28 -17.51 31.88 -13.14
N LEU A 29 -18.16 31.11 -14.03
CA LEU A 29 -18.68 29.77 -13.73
C LEU A 29 -17.57 28.77 -13.43
N THR A 30 -16.32 29.12 -13.63
CA THR A 30 -15.18 28.20 -13.50
C THR A 30 -14.35 28.40 -12.24
N SER A 31 -14.22 29.66 -11.77
CA SER A 31 -13.32 30.02 -10.67
C SER A 31 -14.02 30.18 -9.33
N THR A 32 -15.32 30.51 -9.34
CA THR A 32 -16.09 30.78 -8.14
C THR A 32 -17.02 29.61 -7.80
N ARG A 33 -16.96 29.11 -6.56
CA ARG A 33 -17.85 28.03 -6.12
C ARG A 33 -19.34 28.47 -6.13
N PRO A 34 -20.28 27.51 -6.26
CA PRO A 34 -21.73 27.84 -6.37
C PRO A 34 -22.26 28.67 -5.21
N ASN A 35 -21.94 28.32 -3.96
CA ASN A 35 -22.38 29.02 -2.75
C ASN A 35 -21.29 29.95 -2.18
N ALA A 36 -20.51 30.62 -3.03
CA ALA A 36 -19.45 31.54 -2.56
C ALA A 36 -19.97 32.58 -1.58
N GLY A 37 -19.38 32.66 -0.38
CA GLY A 37 -19.81 33.53 0.71
C GLY A 37 -21.01 33.04 1.53
N GLY A 38 -21.55 31.84 1.22
CA GLY A 38 -22.61 31.15 1.95
C GLY A 38 -22.13 29.88 2.64
N ALA A 39 -23.05 28.96 2.86
CA ALA A 39 -22.75 27.62 3.41
C ALA A 39 -21.76 26.84 2.53
N PRO A 40 -21.04 25.87 3.09
CA PRO A 40 -20.22 24.94 2.29
C PRO A 40 -21.04 24.25 1.20
N ASP A 41 -20.42 24.03 0.03
CA ASP A 41 -21.02 23.20 -1.00
C ASP A 41 -20.90 21.73 -0.62
N GLU A 42 -21.97 20.97 -0.73
CA GLU A 42 -22.01 19.53 -0.47
C GLU A 42 -21.58 18.79 -1.72
N ILE A 43 -20.58 17.90 -1.55
CA ILE A 43 -20.01 17.06 -2.61
C ILE A 43 -20.20 15.62 -2.23
N THR A 44 -20.98 14.87 -3.01
CA THR A 44 -21.11 13.43 -2.83
C THR A 44 -20.09 12.72 -3.71
N VAL A 45 -19.30 11.82 -3.11
CA VAL A 45 -18.33 11.00 -3.82
C VAL A 45 -18.71 9.54 -3.65
N LEU A 46 -18.85 8.85 -4.77
CA LEU A 46 -19.11 7.41 -4.84
C LEU A 46 -17.87 6.73 -5.45
N VAL A 47 -17.35 5.72 -4.79
CA VAL A 47 -16.23 4.93 -5.32
C VAL A 47 -16.68 3.49 -5.52
N GLY A 48 -16.78 3.08 -6.78
CA GLY A 48 -17.01 1.70 -7.18
C GLY A 48 -15.68 0.99 -7.42
N LEU A 49 -15.38 -0.03 -6.65
CA LEU A 49 -14.21 -0.87 -6.87
C LEU A 49 -14.52 -1.87 -7.99
N LEU A 50 -13.76 -1.79 -9.09
CA LEU A 50 -13.87 -2.73 -10.22
C LEU A 50 -12.91 -3.91 -10.04
N ASP A 51 -11.67 -3.63 -9.59
CA ASP A 51 -10.67 -4.66 -9.32
C ASP A 51 -9.57 -4.18 -8.37
N ILE A 52 -8.93 -5.14 -7.67
CA ILE A 52 -7.62 -5.00 -7.02
C ILE A 52 -6.71 -6.04 -7.65
N ALA A 53 -5.77 -5.62 -8.48
CA ALA A 53 -4.86 -6.53 -9.17
C ALA A 53 -3.78 -7.13 -8.26
N GLY A 54 -3.52 -6.54 -7.09
CA GLY A 54 -2.60 -7.08 -6.09
C GLY A 54 -1.99 -6.01 -5.19
N ILE A 55 -1.34 -6.49 -4.13
CA ILE A 55 -0.61 -5.67 -3.14
C ILE A 55 0.88 -6.01 -3.26
N ASP A 56 1.70 -5.02 -3.57
CA ASP A 56 3.16 -5.15 -3.59
C ASP A 56 3.73 -4.76 -2.24
N ASN A 57 4.12 -5.76 -1.44
CA ASN A 57 4.69 -5.53 -0.12
C ASN A 57 6.01 -4.76 -0.20
N ARG A 58 6.81 -4.95 -1.24
CA ARG A 58 8.14 -4.38 -1.35
C ARG A 58 8.09 -2.90 -1.70
N GLU A 59 7.25 -2.54 -2.66
CA GLU A 59 7.09 -1.16 -3.12
C GLU A 59 6.07 -0.39 -2.28
N GLN A 60 5.34 -1.06 -1.37
CA GLN A 60 4.25 -0.51 -0.55
C GLN A 60 3.18 0.15 -1.42
N LEU A 61 2.72 -0.61 -2.40
CA LEU A 61 1.71 -0.19 -3.36
C LEU A 61 0.59 -1.24 -3.44
N PHE A 62 -0.61 -0.79 -3.75
CA PHE A 62 -1.67 -1.66 -4.24
C PHE A 62 -2.24 -1.12 -5.55
N LYS A 63 -2.59 -2.02 -6.46
CA LYS A 63 -3.08 -1.65 -7.78
C LYS A 63 -4.58 -1.81 -7.81
N VAL A 64 -5.26 -0.73 -8.17
CA VAL A 64 -6.72 -0.64 -8.25
C VAL A 64 -7.20 -0.33 -9.65
N ASP A 65 -8.41 -0.75 -9.94
CA ASP A 65 -9.27 -0.24 -11.00
C ASP A 65 -10.57 0.22 -10.35
N ILE A 66 -10.84 1.50 -10.36
CA ILE A 66 -11.96 2.12 -9.66
C ILE A 66 -12.77 3.01 -10.59
N PHE A 67 -14.07 3.04 -10.34
CA PHE A 67 -14.99 4.00 -10.92
C PHE A 67 -15.34 5.03 -9.87
N VAL A 68 -15.13 6.30 -10.19
CA VAL A 68 -15.41 7.41 -9.28
C VAL A 68 -16.51 8.27 -9.87
N GLU A 69 -17.59 8.45 -9.12
CA GLU A 69 -18.65 9.39 -9.44
C GLU A 69 -18.64 10.51 -8.41
N VAL A 70 -18.71 11.74 -8.89
CA VAL A 70 -18.72 12.95 -8.06
C VAL A 70 -19.95 13.75 -8.41
N GLU A 71 -20.76 14.03 -7.41
CA GLU A 71 -22.00 14.77 -7.53
C GLU A 71 -21.96 16.06 -6.73
N TRP A 72 -22.46 17.14 -7.31
CA TRP A 72 -22.66 18.42 -6.63
C TRP A 72 -23.80 19.20 -7.28
N ARG A 73 -24.24 20.26 -6.63
CA ARG A 73 -25.26 21.14 -7.18
C ARG A 73 -24.69 22.53 -7.50
N ASP A 74 -24.89 22.98 -8.74
CA ASP A 74 -24.62 24.37 -9.18
C ASP A 74 -25.88 25.03 -9.72
N PRO A 75 -26.60 25.80 -8.88
CA PRO A 75 -27.85 26.46 -9.30
C PRO A 75 -27.69 27.44 -10.48
N ARG A 76 -26.45 27.89 -10.77
CA ARG A 76 -26.17 28.80 -11.91
C ARG A 76 -26.31 28.08 -13.25
N LEU A 77 -26.21 26.73 -13.23
CA LEU A 77 -26.39 25.86 -14.39
C LEU A 77 -27.85 25.41 -14.55
N ALA A 78 -28.74 25.77 -13.62
CA ALA A 78 -30.15 25.41 -13.74
C ALA A 78 -30.80 26.15 -14.94
N VAL A 79 -31.71 25.44 -15.60
CA VAL A 79 -32.47 25.98 -16.74
C VAL A 79 -33.98 25.83 -16.48
N GLY A 80 -34.77 26.70 -17.08
CA GLY A 80 -36.24 26.66 -16.93
C GLY A 80 -36.87 25.44 -17.61
N ASP A 81 -38.14 25.24 -17.36
CA ASP A 81 -38.94 24.12 -17.90
C ASP A 81 -39.07 24.13 -19.43
N ASP A 82 -38.78 25.25 -20.08
CA ASP A 82 -38.79 25.44 -21.53
C ASP A 82 -37.52 24.85 -22.24
N ALA A 83 -36.53 24.34 -21.48
CA ALA A 83 -35.33 23.77 -22.07
C ALA A 83 -35.67 22.48 -22.86
N THR A 84 -35.10 22.37 -24.04
CA THR A 84 -35.33 21.24 -24.97
C THR A 84 -34.60 19.96 -24.55
N GLU A 85 -33.55 20.08 -23.73
CA GLU A 85 -32.72 18.97 -23.30
C GLU A 85 -32.82 18.74 -21.80
N ASP A 86 -33.04 17.50 -21.40
CA ASP A 86 -33.12 17.09 -19.98
C ASP A 86 -31.72 17.03 -19.35
N LEU A 87 -30.71 16.67 -20.13
CA LEU A 87 -29.31 16.50 -19.73
C LEU A 87 -28.39 17.25 -20.69
N ARG A 88 -27.47 18.02 -20.14
CA ARG A 88 -26.45 18.76 -20.90
C ARG A 88 -25.06 18.28 -20.48
N THR A 89 -24.14 18.17 -21.43
CA THR A 89 -22.77 17.75 -21.18
C THR A 89 -21.81 18.91 -21.33
N PHE A 90 -20.93 19.08 -20.35
CA PHE A 90 -19.88 20.10 -20.31
C PHE A 90 -18.51 19.44 -20.12
N ALA A 91 -17.46 20.04 -20.67
CA ALA A 91 -16.11 19.70 -20.20
C ALA A 91 -15.95 20.17 -18.73
N VAL A 92 -15.32 19.38 -17.87
CA VAL A 92 -15.14 19.73 -16.45
C VAL A 92 -14.42 21.06 -16.27
N GLY A 93 -13.58 21.46 -17.25
CA GLY A 93 -12.88 22.76 -17.25
C GLY A 93 -13.77 23.97 -17.61
N GLU A 94 -14.98 23.77 -18.13
CA GLU A 94 -15.91 24.85 -18.53
C GLU A 94 -16.88 25.26 -17.41
N ILE A 95 -16.98 24.42 -16.37
CA ILE A 95 -17.81 24.66 -15.19
C ILE A 95 -16.97 24.59 -13.92
N TRP A 96 -17.54 25.08 -12.81
CA TRP A 96 -16.91 24.89 -11.52
C TRP A 96 -16.84 23.38 -11.17
N SER A 97 -15.75 22.98 -10.54
CA SER A 97 -15.58 21.63 -10.01
C SER A 97 -14.87 21.69 -8.65
N PRO A 98 -15.05 20.68 -7.79
CA PRO A 98 -14.45 20.66 -6.45
C PRO A 98 -12.92 20.46 -6.45
N ARG A 99 -12.27 20.41 -7.60
CA ARG A 99 -10.81 20.32 -7.77
C ARG A 99 -10.20 19.15 -7.00
N LEU A 100 -10.60 17.95 -7.37
CA LEU A 100 -10.21 16.70 -6.68
C LEU A 100 -8.88 16.16 -7.15
N LEU A 101 -8.20 15.48 -6.24
CA LEU A 101 -7.07 14.60 -6.52
C LEU A 101 -7.10 13.39 -5.57
N VAL A 102 -6.47 12.31 -5.97
CA VAL A 102 -6.18 11.15 -5.11
C VAL A 102 -4.80 11.37 -4.50
N VAL A 103 -4.72 11.53 -3.17
CA VAL A 103 -3.48 11.93 -2.46
C VAL A 103 -2.40 10.88 -2.56
N ASN A 104 -2.79 9.64 -2.44
CA ASN A 104 -1.86 8.50 -2.45
C ASN A 104 -1.63 7.90 -3.85
N ASP A 105 -1.92 8.67 -4.90
CA ASP A 105 -1.65 8.32 -6.31
C ASP A 105 -0.14 8.12 -6.55
N ARG A 106 0.20 7.05 -7.29
CA ARG A 106 1.55 6.72 -7.74
C ARG A 106 1.61 6.42 -9.24
N GLY A 107 0.63 6.89 -9.99
CA GLY A 107 0.54 6.73 -11.44
C GLY A 107 -0.80 6.16 -11.89
N LEU A 108 -1.91 6.73 -11.39
CA LEU A 108 -3.25 6.41 -11.87
C LEU A 108 -3.45 6.94 -13.29
N ASP A 109 -3.89 6.07 -14.16
CA ASP A 109 -4.36 6.43 -15.49
C ASP A 109 -5.83 6.86 -15.45
N VAL A 110 -6.15 7.98 -16.10
CA VAL A 110 -7.51 8.50 -16.28
C VAL A 110 -8.07 7.91 -17.57
N LEU A 111 -9.06 7.03 -17.49
CA LEU A 111 -9.52 6.20 -18.61
C LEU A 111 -10.76 6.74 -19.33
N LEU A 112 -11.50 7.68 -18.72
CA LEU A 112 -12.68 8.29 -19.32
C LEU A 112 -12.46 9.77 -19.66
N PRO A 113 -13.20 10.33 -20.63
CA PRO A 113 -13.18 11.76 -20.91
C PRO A 113 -13.57 12.57 -19.69
N GLN A 114 -12.94 13.74 -19.48
CA GLN A 114 -13.25 14.66 -18.37
C GLN A 114 -14.48 15.50 -18.71
N VAL A 115 -15.64 14.89 -18.63
CA VAL A 115 -16.93 15.53 -18.87
C VAL A 115 -17.85 15.39 -17.64
N ALA A 116 -18.74 16.35 -17.49
CA ALA A 116 -19.78 16.33 -16.49
C ALA A 116 -21.16 16.47 -17.17
N THR A 117 -22.14 15.78 -16.63
CA THR A 117 -23.55 15.85 -17.06
C THR A 117 -24.30 16.72 -16.07
N VAL A 118 -25.12 17.63 -16.56
CA VAL A 118 -25.90 18.59 -15.77
C VAL A 118 -27.38 18.44 -16.11
N ASP A 119 -28.20 18.23 -15.10
CA ASP A 119 -29.64 18.19 -15.23
C ASP A 119 -30.29 19.57 -15.27
N ARG A 120 -31.64 19.63 -15.42
CA ARG A 120 -32.39 20.89 -15.44
C ARG A 120 -32.31 21.65 -14.13
N GLN A 121 -32.17 20.99 -13.00
CA GLN A 121 -32.09 21.55 -11.66
C GLN A 121 -30.70 22.07 -11.31
N GLY A 122 -29.69 21.83 -12.18
CA GLY A 122 -28.30 22.21 -11.95
C GLY A 122 -27.55 21.17 -11.08
N ASN A 123 -28.06 19.96 -10.97
CA ASN A 123 -27.27 18.86 -10.39
C ASN A 123 -26.23 18.41 -11.41
N VAL A 124 -25.00 18.30 -10.98
CA VAL A 124 -23.84 18.00 -11.81
C VAL A 124 -23.29 16.64 -11.40
N ILE A 125 -23.07 15.77 -12.37
CA ILE A 125 -22.48 14.44 -12.17
C ILE A 125 -21.24 14.31 -13.07
N ALA A 126 -20.09 14.09 -12.48
CA ALA A 126 -18.84 13.81 -13.18
C ALA A 126 -18.39 12.38 -12.87
N ARG A 127 -18.03 11.63 -13.91
CA ARG A 127 -17.63 10.22 -13.81
C ARG A 127 -16.23 10.01 -14.33
N GLN A 128 -15.46 9.23 -13.58
CA GLN A 128 -14.12 8.84 -13.99
C GLN A 128 -13.86 7.36 -13.71
N ARG A 129 -13.04 6.72 -14.55
CA ARG A 129 -12.43 5.44 -14.27
C ARG A 129 -10.94 5.65 -14.14
N LEU A 130 -10.40 5.23 -13.00
CA LEU A 130 -9.01 5.39 -12.64
C LEU A 130 -8.41 4.00 -12.43
N ALA A 131 -7.27 3.71 -13.07
CA ALA A 131 -6.59 2.43 -12.89
C ALA A 131 -5.09 2.66 -12.68
N GLY A 132 -4.50 1.97 -11.71
CA GLY A 132 -3.07 2.06 -11.44
C GLY A 132 -2.69 1.86 -9.98
N PRO A 133 -1.43 2.17 -9.63
CA PRO A 133 -0.91 1.99 -8.28
C PRO A 133 -1.26 3.15 -7.35
N LEU A 134 -1.63 2.79 -6.12
CA LEU A 134 -1.79 3.67 -4.97
C LEU A 134 -0.78 3.32 -3.89
N ALA A 135 -0.23 4.34 -3.20
CA ALA A 135 0.65 4.13 -2.06
C ALA A 135 -0.13 3.66 -0.84
N VAL A 136 0.48 2.79 -0.06
CA VAL A 136 -0.02 2.32 1.23
C VAL A 136 1.12 2.11 2.20
N ASP A 137 0.93 2.45 3.46
CA ASP A 137 1.86 2.10 4.54
C ASP A 137 1.41 0.77 5.14
N LEU A 138 2.11 -0.31 4.76
CA LEU A 138 1.77 -1.67 5.19
C LEU A 138 2.34 -1.94 6.58
N GLU A 139 1.48 -2.32 7.53
CA GLU A 139 1.90 -2.81 8.84
C GLU A 139 2.19 -4.32 8.76
N LEU A 140 3.48 -4.66 8.72
CA LEU A 140 3.95 -6.03 8.47
C LEU A 140 4.47 -6.73 9.75
N ARG A 141 4.16 -6.26 10.97
CA ARG A 141 4.65 -6.88 12.21
C ARG A 141 4.21 -8.32 12.31
N ASP A 142 2.94 -8.56 12.05
CA ASP A 142 2.31 -9.88 12.17
C ASP A 142 2.42 -10.71 10.87
N PHE A 143 3.26 -10.27 9.92
CA PHE A 143 3.46 -11.00 8.66
C PHE A 143 3.93 -12.43 8.93
N PRO A 144 3.27 -13.47 8.33
CA PRO A 144 2.30 -13.43 7.25
C PRO A 144 0.82 -13.51 7.67
N PHE A 145 0.46 -13.21 8.90
CA PHE A 145 -0.92 -13.23 9.41
C PHE A 145 -1.51 -11.82 9.55
N ASP A 146 -0.99 -10.90 8.79
CA ASP A 146 -1.29 -9.48 8.84
C ASP A 146 -2.60 -9.12 8.14
N THR A 147 -3.22 -8.07 8.67
CA THR A 147 -4.37 -7.39 8.10
C THR A 147 -3.97 -5.98 7.72
N GLN A 148 -4.30 -5.56 6.49
CA GLN A 148 -3.89 -4.27 5.93
C GLN A 148 -5.09 -3.37 5.68
N ARG A 149 -4.92 -2.07 5.91
CA ARG A 149 -5.88 -1.04 5.51
C ARG A 149 -5.40 -0.39 4.22
N LEU A 150 -6.20 -0.49 3.16
CA LEU A 150 -5.91 0.03 1.82
C LEU A 150 -6.76 1.28 1.58
N PRO A 151 -6.23 2.48 1.80
CA PRO A 151 -6.99 3.71 1.66
C PRO A 151 -6.99 4.21 0.20
N ILE A 152 -8.12 4.79 -0.21
CA ILE A 152 -8.25 5.62 -1.41
C ILE A 152 -8.62 7.02 -0.89
N GLU A 153 -7.70 7.96 -0.93
CA GLU A 153 -7.82 9.27 -0.30
C GLU A 153 -8.13 10.34 -1.34
N VAL A 154 -9.39 10.75 -1.42
CA VAL A 154 -9.87 11.78 -2.34
C VAL A 154 -9.96 13.11 -1.61
N VAL A 155 -9.25 14.14 -2.07
CA VAL A 155 -9.27 15.47 -1.45
C VAL A 155 -9.43 16.58 -2.47
N SER A 156 -9.96 17.71 -2.02
CA SER A 156 -9.86 18.94 -2.78
C SER A 156 -8.51 19.62 -2.51
N TYR A 157 -7.75 19.90 -3.55
CA TYR A 157 -6.49 20.63 -3.40
C TYR A 157 -6.66 22.15 -3.28
N GLN A 158 -7.88 22.66 -3.46
CA GLN A 158 -8.17 24.09 -3.48
C GLN A 158 -9.07 24.55 -2.33
N TYR A 159 -10.03 23.74 -1.91
CA TYR A 159 -11.09 24.13 -0.98
C TYR A 159 -10.93 23.46 0.38
N ASP A 160 -11.16 24.24 1.44
CA ASP A 160 -11.10 23.74 2.82
C ASP A 160 -12.50 23.29 3.32
N PRO A 161 -12.60 22.69 4.53
CA PRO A 161 -13.87 22.22 5.08
C PRO A 161 -14.91 23.29 5.37
N SER A 162 -14.52 24.57 5.39
CA SER A 162 -15.49 25.69 5.52
C SER A 162 -16.12 26.05 4.18
N GLU A 163 -15.55 25.59 3.07
CA GLU A 163 -16.00 25.89 1.72
C GLU A 163 -16.71 24.70 1.06
N ILE A 164 -16.21 23.49 1.25
CA ILE A 164 -16.84 22.26 0.74
C ILE A 164 -16.82 21.15 1.79
N VAL A 165 -17.86 20.34 1.80
CA VAL A 165 -18.01 19.17 2.68
C VAL A 165 -18.27 17.95 1.81
N PHE A 166 -17.54 16.86 2.11
CA PHE A 166 -17.72 15.59 1.43
C PHE A 166 -18.66 14.68 2.18
N SER A 167 -19.54 14.03 1.42
CA SER A 167 -20.25 12.82 1.83
C SER A 167 -19.86 11.67 0.89
N GLY A 168 -19.91 10.45 1.39
CA GLY A 168 -19.63 9.27 0.61
C GLY A 168 -20.73 8.24 0.75
N ASP A 169 -20.93 7.42 -0.28
CA ASP A 169 -21.81 6.26 -0.23
C ASP A 169 -21.00 5.00 -0.51
N SER A 170 -21.26 3.95 0.28
CA SER A 170 -20.59 2.66 0.18
C SER A 170 -21.35 1.64 -0.70
N GLU A 171 -22.53 1.99 -1.21
CA GLU A 171 -23.36 1.06 -1.99
C GLU A 171 -22.72 0.60 -3.32
N LEU A 172 -21.71 1.31 -3.82
CA LEU A 172 -21.00 0.98 -5.05
C LEU A 172 -19.86 -0.03 -4.88
N VAL A 173 -19.72 -0.66 -3.73
CA VAL A 173 -18.71 -1.72 -3.55
C VAL A 173 -19.17 -2.98 -4.29
N ALA A 174 -18.85 -3.02 -5.58
CA ALA A 174 -19.17 -4.19 -6.38
C ALA A 174 -18.31 -5.39 -5.95
N ARG A 175 -18.98 -6.51 -5.72
CA ARG A 175 -18.46 -7.90 -5.69
C ARG A 175 -17.01 -8.06 -5.22
N LEU A 176 -16.78 -7.85 -3.93
CA LEU A 176 -15.48 -8.11 -3.30
C LEU A 176 -14.98 -9.56 -3.49
N ASP A 177 -15.89 -10.48 -3.82
CA ASP A 177 -15.56 -11.89 -4.02
C ASP A 177 -14.90 -12.20 -5.38
N ASP A 178 -15.03 -11.30 -6.37
CA ASP A 178 -14.55 -11.50 -7.75
C ASP A 178 -13.25 -10.73 -8.06
N LEU A 179 -12.57 -10.16 -7.04
CA LEU A 179 -11.35 -9.39 -7.24
C LEU A 179 -10.18 -10.28 -7.65
N SER A 180 -9.36 -9.81 -8.61
CA SER A 180 -8.24 -10.58 -9.16
C SER A 180 -7.03 -10.68 -8.24
N GLY A 181 -6.98 -9.90 -7.17
CA GLY A 181 -5.89 -9.89 -6.18
C GLY A 181 -5.83 -11.17 -5.35
N GLU A 182 -5.19 -12.20 -5.89
CA GLU A 182 -4.99 -13.48 -5.20
C GLU A 182 -4.22 -13.31 -3.88
N GLY A 183 -4.51 -14.18 -2.92
CA GLY A 183 -3.78 -14.19 -1.63
C GLY A 183 -4.36 -13.30 -0.55
N TRP A 184 -5.48 -12.62 -0.79
CA TRP A 184 -6.16 -11.74 0.16
C TRP A 184 -7.66 -12.00 0.22
N THR A 185 -8.28 -11.60 1.32
CA THR A 185 -9.74 -11.46 1.48
C THR A 185 -10.02 -10.00 1.79
N TYR A 186 -10.99 -9.40 1.11
CA TYR A 186 -11.27 -7.97 1.21
C TYR A 186 -12.60 -7.71 1.89
N THR A 187 -12.64 -6.65 2.72
CA THR A 187 -13.86 -6.11 3.33
C THR A 187 -13.83 -4.58 3.18
N ALA A 188 -14.92 -3.99 2.71
CA ALA A 188 -15.02 -2.53 2.60
C ALA A 188 -15.34 -1.91 3.96
N LEU A 189 -14.79 -0.71 4.19
CA LEU A 189 -15.16 0.16 5.30
C LEU A 189 -16.07 1.28 4.81
N GLU A 190 -16.89 1.81 5.73
CA GLU A 190 -17.66 3.02 5.48
C GLU A 190 -16.73 4.19 5.14
N PRO A 191 -17.13 5.06 4.19
CA PRO A 191 -16.36 6.25 3.86
C PRO A 191 -16.25 7.21 5.04
N GLU A 192 -15.06 7.75 5.28
CA GLU A 192 -14.79 8.67 6.39
C GLU A 192 -14.37 10.04 5.88
N PRO A 193 -15.03 11.14 6.28
CA PRO A 193 -14.54 12.48 5.99
C PRO A 193 -13.14 12.69 6.58
N MET A 194 -12.28 13.36 5.81
CA MET A 194 -10.92 13.67 6.24
C MET A 194 -10.56 15.12 5.96
N VAL A 195 -9.56 15.64 6.68
CA VAL A 195 -8.93 16.92 6.39
C VAL A 195 -7.47 16.68 6.08
N TYR A 196 -7.07 16.90 4.85
CA TYR A 196 -5.69 16.75 4.42
C TYR A 196 -4.90 18.04 4.70
N ARG A 197 -3.98 17.99 5.64
CA ARG A 197 -3.15 19.14 6.04
C ARG A 197 -1.86 19.19 5.23
N LEU A 198 -1.73 20.22 4.38
CA LEU A 198 -0.52 20.49 3.61
C LEU A 198 0.53 21.27 4.41
N LYS A 199 0.13 21.98 5.48
CA LYS A 199 0.97 22.82 6.33
C LYS A 199 0.46 22.85 7.78
N ASP A 200 1.36 23.16 8.70
CA ASP A 200 1.01 23.37 10.14
C ASP A 200 0.23 24.64 10.43
N ASP A 201 -0.09 25.47 9.43
CA ASP A 201 -0.87 26.71 9.56
C ASP A 201 -2.38 26.48 9.77
N GLY A 202 -2.82 25.26 9.89
CA GLY A 202 -4.21 24.87 10.13
C GLY A 202 -5.07 24.83 8.88
N ARG A 203 -4.54 25.21 7.72
CA ARG A 203 -5.25 25.08 6.44
C ARG A 203 -5.08 23.68 5.89
N GLY A 204 -6.18 23.06 5.55
CA GLY A 204 -6.20 21.73 4.96
C GLY A 204 -7.29 21.61 3.92
N GLY A 205 -7.05 20.83 2.88
CA GLY A 205 -8.07 20.47 1.91
C GLY A 205 -9.14 19.58 2.54
N SER A 206 -10.41 19.85 2.25
CA SER A 206 -11.49 18.92 2.56
C SER A 206 -11.35 17.63 1.76
N GLY A 207 -11.68 16.49 2.33
CA GLY A 207 -11.56 15.22 1.64
C GLY A 207 -12.39 14.11 2.25
N ILE A 208 -12.31 12.95 1.62
CA ILE A 208 -12.96 11.72 2.05
C ILE A 208 -12.05 10.54 1.78
N THR A 209 -12.00 9.59 2.71
CA THR A 209 -11.24 8.34 2.58
C THR A 209 -12.20 7.19 2.40
N PHE A 210 -12.02 6.43 1.33
CA PHE A 210 -12.58 5.10 1.15
C PHE A 210 -11.49 4.10 1.52
N ALA A 211 -11.81 3.07 2.28
CA ALA A 211 -10.81 2.10 2.68
C ALA A 211 -11.33 0.67 2.56
N LEU A 212 -10.40 -0.24 2.28
CA LEU A 212 -10.61 -1.68 2.30
C LEU A 212 -9.73 -2.29 3.37
N ILE A 213 -10.26 -3.27 4.08
CA ILE A 213 -9.48 -4.17 4.91
C ILE A 213 -9.11 -5.37 4.06
N ALA A 214 -7.82 -5.66 3.96
CA ALA A 214 -7.27 -6.82 3.27
C ALA A 214 -6.65 -7.78 4.29
N GLU A 215 -7.23 -8.94 4.48
CA GLU A 215 -6.70 -10.02 5.33
C GLU A 215 -5.89 -10.98 4.47
N ARG A 216 -4.64 -11.23 4.85
CA ARG A 216 -3.73 -12.09 4.08
C ARG A 216 -4.06 -13.57 4.26
N LYS A 217 -4.17 -14.30 3.16
CA LYS A 217 -4.27 -15.77 3.15
C LYS A 217 -2.89 -16.38 3.40
N ALA A 218 -2.57 -16.65 4.65
CA ALA A 218 -1.25 -17.09 5.09
C ALA A 218 -0.80 -18.46 4.53
N ALA A 219 -1.70 -19.28 3.99
CA ALA A 219 -1.41 -20.64 3.52
C ALA A 219 -0.23 -20.68 2.55
N TYR A 220 -0.15 -19.76 1.60
CA TYR A 220 0.99 -19.67 0.66
C TYR A 220 2.33 -19.54 1.40
N TYR A 221 2.39 -18.68 2.41
CA TYR A 221 3.61 -18.41 3.19
C TYR A 221 3.96 -19.57 4.12
N ILE A 222 2.98 -20.30 4.64
CA ILE A 222 3.24 -21.53 5.41
C ILE A 222 3.99 -22.54 4.54
N PHE A 223 3.57 -22.74 3.28
CA PHE A 223 4.25 -23.66 2.39
C PHE A 223 5.59 -23.13 1.84
N THR A 224 5.71 -21.85 1.57
CA THR A 224 6.91 -21.27 0.95
C THR A 224 7.97 -20.82 1.96
N LEU A 225 7.58 -20.49 3.21
CA LEU A 225 8.48 -20.09 4.29
C LEU A 225 8.67 -21.21 5.33
N ALA A 226 7.56 -21.61 5.99
CA ALA A 226 7.68 -22.49 7.15
C ALA A 226 8.11 -23.92 6.78
N LEU A 227 7.62 -24.47 5.65
CA LEU A 227 8.00 -25.84 5.23
C LEU A 227 9.50 -25.98 4.90
N PRO A 228 10.13 -25.16 4.03
CA PRO A 228 11.56 -25.26 3.77
C PRO A 228 12.40 -25.05 5.04
N MET A 229 12.02 -24.10 5.89
CA MET A 229 12.69 -23.88 7.17
C MET A 229 12.61 -25.09 8.07
N THR A 230 11.44 -25.71 8.20
CA THR A 230 11.25 -26.94 8.99
C THR A 230 12.11 -28.09 8.45
N LEU A 231 12.22 -28.24 7.13
CA LEU A 231 13.08 -29.27 6.53
C LEU A 231 14.57 -29.04 6.83
N ILE A 232 15.05 -27.79 6.78
CA ILE A 232 16.41 -27.42 7.15
C ILE A 232 16.66 -27.74 8.62
N LEU A 233 15.73 -27.36 9.51
CA LEU A 233 15.80 -27.66 10.95
C LEU A 233 15.77 -29.16 11.22
N PHE A 234 14.97 -29.91 10.47
CA PHE A 234 14.95 -31.38 10.54
C PHE A 234 16.29 -31.99 10.19
N LEU A 235 16.99 -31.50 9.16
CA LEU A 235 18.35 -31.95 8.83
C LEU A 235 19.34 -31.60 9.95
N ALA A 236 19.24 -30.43 10.59
CA ALA A 236 20.05 -30.09 11.76
C ALA A 236 19.80 -31.07 12.91
N TRP A 237 18.55 -31.41 13.19
CA TRP A 237 18.17 -32.39 14.20
C TRP A 237 18.65 -33.80 13.88
N MET A 238 18.57 -34.22 12.62
CA MET A 238 19.06 -35.55 12.17
C MET A 238 20.56 -35.74 12.42
N SER A 239 21.37 -34.68 12.45
CA SER A 239 22.80 -34.76 12.75
C SER A 239 23.08 -35.33 14.15
N HIS A 240 22.16 -35.18 15.12
CA HIS A 240 22.28 -35.72 16.47
C HIS A 240 21.96 -37.23 16.57
N TRP A 241 21.36 -37.82 15.54
CA TRP A 241 21.06 -39.26 15.47
C TRP A 241 22.23 -40.07 14.95
N LEU A 242 23.22 -39.44 14.30
CA LEU A 242 24.44 -40.07 13.89
C LEU A 242 25.30 -40.42 15.11
N PRO A 243 25.96 -41.59 15.16
CA PRO A 243 26.89 -41.95 16.21
C PRO A 243 27.97 -40.88 16.42
N VAL A 244 28.39 -40.65 17.66
CA VAL A 244 29.32 -39.54 18.00
C VAL A 244 30.73 -39.72 17.41
N HIS A 245 31.14 -40.95 17.11
CA HIS A 245 32.42 -41.28 16.48
C HIS A 245 32.40 -41.08 14.95
N VAL A 246 31.25 -40.99 14.32
CA VAL A 246 31.11 -40.77 12.87
C VAL A 246 31.17 -39.26 12.57
N ILE A 247 32.38 -38.67 12.73
CA ILE A 247 32.59 -37.23 12.74
C ILE A 247 32.32 -36.56 11.36
N PRO A 248 32.92 -37.05 10.21
CA PRO A 248 32.80 -36.28 8.96
C PRO A 248 31.36 -36.07 8.47
N PRO A 249 30.49 -37.09 8.35
CA PRO A 249 29.12 -36.88 7.89
C PRO A 249 28.29 -36.03 8.88
N ARG A 250 28.50 -36.16 10.19
CA ARG A 250 27.82 -35.37 11.22
C ARG A 250 28.15 -33.90 11.10
N MET A 251 29.44 -33.57 10.95
CA MET A 251 29.89 -32.19 10.75
C MET A 251 29.45 -31.66 9.40
N GLY A 252 29.47 -32.48 8.34
CA GLY A 252 28.96 -32.10 7.03
C GLY A 252 27.48 -31.69 7.03
N MET A 253 26.64 -32.53 7.68
CA MET A 253 25.20 -32.19 7.82
C MET A 253 24.99 -30.91 8.64
N ALA A 254 25.65 -30.78 9.79
CA ALA A 254 25.51 -29.60 10.63
C ALA A 254 25.96 -28.30 9.94
N SER A 255 27.06 -28.37 9.17
CA SER A 255 27.54 -27.22 8.39
C SER A 255 26.60 -26.90 7.21
N ALA A 256 26.15 -27.93 6.48
CA ALA A 256 25.24 -27.75 5.36
C ALA A 256 23.94 -27.05 5.77
N THR A 257 23.39 -27.37 6.95
CA THR A 257 22.16 -26.71 7.46
C THR A 257 22.39 -25.23 7.76
N VAL A 258 23.55 -24.82 8.28
CA VAL A 258 23.89 -23.40 8.50
C VAL A 258 23.92 -22.65 7.17
N PHE A 259 24.60 -23.19 6.14
CA PHE A 259 24.65 -22.55 4.83
C PHE A 259 23.28 -22.47 4.15
N SER A 260 22.48 -23.54 4.24
CA SER A 260 21.12 -23.57 3.69
C SER A 260 20.24 -22.52 4.35
N LEU A 261 20.35 -22.37 5.68
CA LEU A 261 19.55 -21.40 6.44
C LEU A 261 19.95 -19.96 6.11
N ILE A 262 21.25 -19.67 6.00
CA ILE A 262 21.72 -18.33 5.59
C ILE A 262 21.22 -18.01 4.18
N ALA A 263 21.37 -18.93 3.23
CA ALA A 263 20.92 -18.73 1.85
C ALA A 263 19.40 -18.50 1.77
N PHE A 264 18.62 -19.28 2.52
CA PHE A 264 17.17 -19.12 2.61
C PHE A 264 16.79 -17.79 3.25
N GLY A 265 17.40 -17.41 4.36
CA GLY A 265 17.14 -16.15 5.06
C GLY A 265 17.44 -14.93 4.20
N VAL A 266 18.52 -14.95 3.40
CA VAL A 266 18.82 -13.88 2.44
C VAL A 266 17.75 -13.82 1.35
N SER A 267 17.37 -14.95 0.77
CA SER A 267 16.33 -15.01 -0.27
C SER A 267 14.99 -14.50 0.24
N PHE A 268 14.60 -14.88 1.44
CA PHE A 268 13.36 -14.43 2.07
C PHE A 268 13.34 -12.91 2.31
N ARG A 269 14.42 -12.32 2.82
CA ARG A 269 14.52 -10.87 3.04
C ARG A 269 14.42 -10.04 1.77
N LEU A 270 14.79 -10.59 0.62
CA LEU A 270 14.64 -9.90 -0.66
C LEU A 270 13.18 -9.74 -1.12
N SER A 271 12.26 -10.51 -0.54
CA SER A 271 10.82 -10.44 -0.83
C SER A 271 10.05 -9.43 0.02
N LEU A 272 10.68 -8.89 1.08
CA LEU A 272 10.08 -7.91 1.98
C LEU A 272 10.64 -6.49 1.74
N PRO A 273 9.89 -5.42 2.08
CA PRO A 273 10.39 -4.05 2.05
C PRO A 273 11.51 -3.85 3.10
N LYS A 274 12.24 -2.76 2.97
CA LYS A 274 13.22 -2.32 3.98
C LYS A 274 12.49 -1.58 5.09
N ILE A 275 11.98 -2.31 6.08
CA ILE A 275 11.32 -1.78 7.26
C ILE A 275 12.27 -1.71 8.46
N ALA A 276 11.99 -0.79 9.39
CA ALA A 276 12.82 -0.55 10.57
C ALA A 276 12.55 -1.50 11.75
N TYR A 277 11.62 -2.43 11.61
CA TYR A 277 11.22 -3.39 12.64
C TYR A 277 11.29 -4.83 12.13
N LEU A 278 11.24 -5.81 13.04
CA LEU A 278 11.20 -7.22 12.71
C LEU A 278 9.76 -7.70 12.57
N THR A 279 9.48 -8.44 11.50
CA THR A 279 8.22 -9.17 11.33
C THR A 279 8.25 -10.48 12.12
N ASP A 280 7.10 -11.12 12.32
CA ASP A 280 7.05 -12.46 12.93
C ASP A 280 7.82 -13.48 12.10
N ALA A 281 7.75 -13.40 10.79
CA ALA A 281 8.58 -14.23 9.91
C ALA A 281 10.08 -13.99 10.13
N ASP A 282 10.53 -12.72 10.31
CA ASP A 282 11.94 -12.42 10.64
C ASP A 282 12.35 -13.01 12.00
N ARG A 283 11.48 -12.89 13.02
CA ARG A 283 11.71 -13.49 14.35
C ARG A 283 11.85 -15.00 14.25
N PHE A 284 10.96 -15.65 13.48
CA PHE A 284 11.03 -17.07 13.22
C PHE A 284 12.37 -17.48 12.57
N VAL A 285 12.80 -16.80 11.52
CA VAL A 285 14.09 -17.03 10.84
C VAL A 285 15.26 -16.80 11.80
N LEU A 286 15.22 -15.75 12.62
CA LEU A 286 16.27 -15.45 13.60
C LEU A 286 16.39 -16.55 14.66
N TYR A 287 15.29 -16.94 15.29
CA TYR A 287 15.29 -17.97 16.34
C TYR A 287 15.68 -19.35 15.77
N ALA A 288 15.20 -19.68 14.56
CA ALA A 288 15.62 -20.88 13.86
C ALA A 288 17.13 -20.88 13.58
N THR A 289 17.70 -19.72 13.20
CA THR A 289 19.15 -19.57 13.00
C THR A 289 19.92 -19.82 14.28
N LEU A 290 19.47 -19.27 15.41
CA LEU A 290 20.10 -19.50 16.71
C LEU A 290 20.03 -20.96 17.12
N LEU A 291 18.90 -21.63 16.89
CA LEU A 291 18.75 -23.07 17.19
C LEU A 291 19.70 -23.94 16.36
N VAL A 292 19.88 -23.63 15.06
CA VAL A 292 20.84 -24.34 14.19
C VAL A 292 22.28 -24.08 14.61
N LEU A 293 22.65 -22.87 15.03
CA LEU A 293 23.98 -22.55 15.55
C LEU A 293 24.26 -23.31 16.84
N VAL A 294 23.29 -23.39 17.76
CA VAL A 294 23.42 -24.22 18.98
C VAL A 294 23.56 -25.69 18.61
N SER A 295 22.79 -26.19 17.64
CA SER A 295 22.91 -27.55 17.13
C SER A 295 24.31 -27.85 16.57
N LEU A 296 24.88 -26.94 15.78
CA LEU A 296 26.25 -27.04 15.28
C LEU A 296 27.26 -27.06 16.45
N ALA A 297 27.11 -26.16 17.43
CA ALA A 297 28.00 -26.15 18.60
C ALA A 297 27.96 -27.49 19.39
N VAL A 298 26.76 -28.07 19.57
CA VAL A 298 26.59 -29.37 20.18
C VAL A 298 27.25 -30.48 19.33
N ALA A 299 27.09 -30.43 18.00
CA ALA A 299 27.77 -31.41 17.10
C ALA A 299 29.29 -31.32 17.20
N VAL A 300 29.86 -30.11 17.24
CA VAL A 300 31.31 -29.89 17.43
C VAL A 300 31.78 -30.37 18.80
N ALA A 301 31.09 -30.01 19.88
CA ALA A 301 31.45 -30.40 21.24
C ALA A 301 31.44 -31.91 21.43
N THR A 302 30.38 -32.58 20.96
CA THR A 302 30.23 -34.04 21.07
C THR A 302 31.28 -34.79 20.20
N SER A 303 31.59 -34.27 18.99
CA SER A 303 32.63 -34.82 18.14
C SER A 303 34.03 -34.69 18.78
N ARG A 304 34.34 -33.55 19.41
CA ARG A 304 35.59 -33.34 20.13
C ARG A 304 35.70 -34.25 21.36
N TRP A 305 34.66 -34.43 22.14
CA TRP A 305 34.69 -35.30 23.32
C TRP A 305 34.79 -36.77 22.93
N ALA A 306 34.15 -37.19 21.85
CA ALA A 306 34.29 -38.54 21.33
C ALA A 306 35.74 -38.85 20.88
N SER A 307 36.52 -37.85 20.42
CA SER A 307 37.94 -38.00 20.06
C SER A 307 38.90 -37.90 21.25
N THR A 308 38.47 -37.60 22.47
CA THR A 308 39.28 -37.38 23.67
C THR A 308 38.89 -38.28 24.86
N ASP A 309 38.59 -39.56 24.65
CA ASP A 309 38.19 -40.56 25.66
C ASP A 309 37.01 -40.15 26.59
N ARG A 310 36.13 -39.22 26.12
CA ARG A 310 34.94 -38.81 26.82
C ARG A 310 33.67 -39.18 26.05
N GLU A 311 33.65 -40.36 25.47
CA GLU A 311 32.57 -40.81 24.60
C GLU A 311 31.22 -40.87 25.32
N GLU A 312 31.19 -41.36 26.57
CA GLU A 312 29.96 -41.42 27.37
C GLU A 312 29.30 -40.04 27.55
N VAL A 313 30.12 -38.99 27.81
CA VAL A 313 29.62 -37.61 27.95
C VAL A 313 29.10 -37.09 26.62
N ALA A 314 29.77 -37.39 25.51
CA ALA A 314 29.37 -37.02 24.17
C ALA A 314 28.02 -37.68 23.79
N GLU A 315 27.85 -38.96 24.08
CA GLU A 315 26.58 -39.67 23.83
C GLU A 315 25.43 -39.12 24.70
N LEU A 316 25.69 -38.85 25.98
CA LEU A 316 24.69 -38.25 26.87
C LEU A 316 24.22 -36.92 26.34
N LEU A 317 25.14 -36.04 25.89
CA LEU A 317 24.79 -34.73 25.34
C LEU A 317 24.02 -34.89 24.01
N ALA A 318 24.45 -35.79 23.11
CA ALA A 318 23.74 -36.07 21.88
C ALA A 318 22.31 -36.58 22.13
N ARG A 319 22.13 -37.47 23.12
CA ARG A 319 20.82 -38.00 23.52
C ARG A 319 19.90 -36.88 24.05
N ARG A 320 20.44 -35.98 24.88
CA ARG A 320 19.69 -34.82 25.38
C ARG A 320 19.30 -33.87 24.23
N ALA A 321 20.20 -33.63 23.28
CA ALA A 321 19.94 -32.78 22.12
C ALA A 321 18.81 -33.34 21.23
N ARG A 322 18.71 -34.68 21.08
CA ARG A 322 17.61 -35.31 20.32
C ARG A 322 16.23 -34.97 20.87
N ILE A 323 16.09 -34.78 22.19
CA ILE A 323 14.82 -34.45 22.85
C ILE A 323 14.66 -32.94 22.94
N ALA A 324 15.71 -32.20 23.29
CA ALA A 324 15.69 -30.77 23.50
C ALA A 324 15.41 -30.01 22.19
N PHE A 325 15.97 -30.45 21.06
CA PHE A 325 15.84 -29.74 19.77
C PHE A 325 14.37 -29.59 19.32
N PRO A 326 13.55 -30.65 19.22
CA PRO A 326 12.16 -30.51 18.81
C PRO A 326 11.33 -29.72 19.85
N PHE A 327 11.68 -29.80 21.14
CA PHE A 327 11.05 -28.99 22.17
C PHE A 327 11.29 -27.48 21.93
N PHE A 328 12.55 -27.08 21.72
CA PHE A 328 12.90 -25.69 21.43
C PHE A 328 12.33 -25.22 20.08
N TYR A 329 12.27 -26.10 19.08
CA TYR A 329 11.61 -25.76 17.82
C TYR A 329 10.10 -25.47 18.02
N GLY A 330 9.40 -26.33 18.75
CA GLY A 330 7.99 -26.09 19.10
C GLY A 330 7.79 -24.80 19.91
N LEU A 331 8.70 -24.51 20.83
CA LEU A 331 8.68 -23.24 21.60
C LEU A 331 8.91 -22.01 20.70
N ILE A 332 9.82 -22.10 19.71
CA ILE A 332 10.04 -21.03 18.72
C ILE A 332 8.76 -20.75 17.94
N VAL A 333 8.12 -21.80 17.41
CA VAL A 333 6.86 -21.64 16.66
C VAL A 333 5.77 -20.99 17.56
N LEU A 334 5.65 -21.46 18.82
CA LEU A 334 4.70 -20.91 19.74
C LEU A 334 4.97 -19.42 20.05
N LEU A 335 6.19 -19.05 20.41
CA LEU A 335 6.56 -17.68 20.75
C LEU A 335 6.49 -16.73 19.57
N THR A 336 6.64 -17.21 18.33
CA THR A 336 6.63 -16.35 17.15
C THR A 336 5.21 -16.04 16.68
N PHE A 337 4.29 -17.00 16.76
CA PHE A 337 2.98 -16.87 16.12
C PHE A 337 1.80 -16.83 17.12
N THR A 338 2.05 -16.70 18.44
CA THR A 338 1.01 -16.54 19.46
C THR A 338 1.18 -15.30 20.34
N THR A 339 2.22 -14.49 20.11
CA THR A 339 2.45 -13.19 20.76
C THR A 339 2.21 -12.05 19.82
#